data_39fdad7a8e6c78a6139252bb3287f9d2
#
_entry.id   39fdad7a8e6c78a6139252bb3287f9d2
#
_cell.length_a   1.000
_cell.length_b   1.000
_cell.length_c   1.000
_cell.angle_alpha   90.00
_cell.angle_beta   90.00
_cell.angle_gamma   90.00
#
_symmetry.space_group_name_H-M   'P 1'
#
loop_
_entity.id
_entity.type
_entity.pdbx_description
1 polymer ?
#
loop_
_entity_poly.entity_id
_entity_poly.type
_entity_poly.pdbx_seq_one_letter_code
_entity_poly.pdbx_strand_id
1 'polypeptide(L)'
;HISVKYNSSILQIQGGEFMDTRNNDFDFDFTPIGQAIKKARTAKGLTREQLARIVDYDPRHLQAIENEGQKPSLELFIQLVTMFGVSVDEYIFPDNEVKRSSVRRRLDAELDKLNDKELSIVEATVSGLCKAKEPEE
;
A
#
# COMPACT_ATOMS: atom_id res chain seq x y z
N HIS A 1 3.63 -12.69 1.17
CA HIS A 1 2.22 -12.43 1.47
C HIS A 1 2.10 -11.37 2.56
N ILE A 2 1.45 -10.28 2.24
CA ILE A 2 1.30 -9.18 3.17
C ILE A 2 -0.02 -9.33 3.91
N SER A 3 0.08 -9.28 5.23
CA SER A 3 -1.09 -9.23 6.08
C SER A 3 -1.27 -7.80 6.58
N VAL A 4 -2.29 -7.12 6.06
CA VAL A 4 -2.72 -5.83 6.59
C VAL A 4 -3.99 -6.08 7.37
N LYS A 5 -3.93 -5.87 8.67
CA LYS A 5 -5.09 -6.07 9.54
C LYS A 5 -5.70 -4.71 9.87
N TYR A 6 -6.95 -4.56 9.56
CA TYR A 6 -7.72 -3.42 10.01
C TYR A 6 -8.63 -3.85 11.14
N ASN A 7 -8.60 -3.10 12.19
CA ASN A 7 -9.66 -3.18 13.17
C ASN A 7 -10.85 -2.41 12.63
N SER A 8 -11.94 -3.11 12.39
CA SER A 8 -13.15 -2.49 11.82
C SER A 8 -13.67 -1.32 12.66
N SER A 9 -13.36 -1.30 13.96
CA SER A 9 -13.77 -0.19 14.83
C SER A 9 -13.12 1.14 14.45
N ILE A 10 -11.97 1.12 13.77
CA ILE A 10 -11.29 2.35 13.31
C ILE A 10 -12.14 3.10 12.29
N LEU A 11 -12.89 2.38 11.49
CA LEU A 11 -13.68 2.94 10.40
C LEU A 11 -15.09 3.31 10.81
N GLN A 12 -15.47 3.01 12.07
CA GLN A 12 -16.81 3.29 12.54
C GLN A 12 -16.88 4.67 13.19
N ILE A 13 -17.69 5.53 12.60
CA ILE A 13 -18.03 6.82 13.18
C ILE A 13 -19.50 6.74 13.59
N GLN A 14 -19.73 6.71 14.88
CA GLN A 14 -21.10 6.70 15.43
C GLN A 14 -21.39 8.04 16.05
N GLY A 15 -22.45 8.69 15.57
CA GLY A 15 -22.88 9.97 16.13
C GLY A 15 -21.84 11.07 16.02
N GLY A 16 -20.91 10.98 15.06
CA GLY A 16 -19.85 11.96 14.87
C GLY A 16 -18.67 11.80 15.82
N GLU A 17 -18.65 10.75 16.63
CA GLU A 17 -17.54 10.50 17.54
C GLU A 17 -16.61 9.42 16.98
N PHE A 18 -15.31 9.67 17.08
CA PHE A 18 -14.30 8.66 16.79
C PHE A 18 -14.30 7.62 17.91
N MET A 19 -14.30 6.35 17.52
CA MET A 19 -14.02 5.27 18.45
C MET A 19 -12.59 5.38 18.96
N ASP A 20 -12.39 5.00 20.21
CA ASP A 20 -11.06 4.97 20.81
C ASP A 20 -10.19 3.94 20.08
N THR A 21 -9.16 4.42 19.41
CA THR A 21 -8.26 3.60 18.59
C THR A 21 -6.99 3.20 19.34
N ARG A 22 -6.91 3.38 20.65
CA ARG A 22 -5.71 3.03 21.41
C ARG A 22 -5.35 1.54 21.33
N ASN A 23 -6.34 0.68 21.04
CA ASN A 23 -6.15 -0.76 20.84
C ASN A 23 -6.17 -1.13 19.34
N ASN A 24 -5.65 -0.25 18.50
CA ASN A 24 -5.62 -0.48 17.07
C ASN A 24 -4.76 -1.71 16.74
N ASP A 25 -5.37 -2.71 16.12
CA ASP A 25 -4.69 -3.94 15.67
C ASP A 25 -4.01 -3.78 14.32
N PHE A 26 -4.00 -2.56 13.78
CA PHE A 26 -3.35 -2.35 12.50
C PHE A 26 -1.85 -2.61 12.63
N ASP A 27 -1.38 -3.59 11.88
CA ASP A 27 0.02 -3.95 11.81
C ASP A 27 0.39 -4.21 10.36
N PHE A 28 1.34 -3.44 9.86
CA PHE A 28 1.82 -3.60 8.49
C PHE A 28 3.15 -4.33 8.51
N ASP A 29 3.20 -5.47 7.85
CA ASP A 29 4.44 -6.24 7.70
C ASP A 29 5.30 -5.62 6.60
N PHE A 30 6.37 -4.97 6.98
CA PHE A 30 7.29 -4.31 6.06
C PHE A 30 8.25 -5.29 5.38
N THR A 31 8.34 -6.53 5.84
CA THR A 31 9.33 -7.50 5.36
C THR A 31 9.36 -7.66 3.84
N PRO A 32 8.22 -7.81 3.13
CA PRO A 32 8.24 -7.93 1.68
C PRO A 32 8.82 -6.71 0.97
N ILE A 33 8.53 -5.51 1.45
CA ILE A 33 9.08 -4.28 0.87
C ILE A 33 10.58 -4.20 1.12
N GLY A 34 11.02 -4.54 2.34
CA GLY A 34 12.44 -4.58 2.67
C GLY A 34 13.20 -5.55 1.76
N GLN A 35 12.64 -6.72 1.51
CA GLN A 35 13.23 -7.70 0.60
C GLN A 35 13.26 -7.19 -0.85
N ALA A 36 12.23 -6.48 -1.29
CA ALA A 36 12.19 -5.89 -2.62
C ALA A 36 13.29 -4.81 -2.77
N ILE A 37 13.49 -4.01 -1.74
CA ILE A 37 14.56 -3.01 -1.71
C ILE A 37 15.93 -3.70 -1.81
N LYS A 38 16.15 -4.75 -1.03
CA LYS A 38 17.39 -5.54 -1.06
C LYS A 38 17.65 -6.10 -2.46
N LYS A 39 16.63 -6.71 -3.06
CA LYS A 39 16.73 -7.28 -4.41
C LYS A 39 17.08 -6.22 -5.44
N ALA A 40 16.43 -5.06 -5.38
CA ALA A 40 16.68 -3.96 -6.31
C ALA A 40 18.09 -3.38 -6.10
N ARG A 41 18.53 -3.24 -4.84
CA ARG A 41 19.88 -2.78 -4.53
C ARG A 41 20.94 -3.72 -5.13
N THR A 42 20.80 -5.02 -4.88
CA THR A 42 21.75 -6.01 -5.39
C THR A 42 21.74 -6.07 -6.92
N ALA A 43 20.59 -5.92 -7.55
CA ALA A 43 20.47 -5.87 -9.00
C ALA A 43 21.24 -4.68 -9.59
N LYS A 44 21.35 -3.58 -8.86
CA LYS A 44 22.15 -2.42 -9.26
C LYS A 44 23.62 -2.54 -8.90
N GLY A 45 24.04 -3.65 -8.29
CA GLY A 45 25.42 -3.87 -7.92
C GLY A 45 25.90 -3.06 -6.72
N LEU A 46 24.97 -2.52 -5.92
CA LEU A 46 25.33 -1.74 -4.75
C LEU A 46 25.46 -2.63 -3.53
N THR A 47 26.55 -2.45 -2.79
CA THR A 47 26.67 -3.08 -1.46
C THR A 47 25.82 -2.29 -0.47
N ARG A 48 25.50 -2.93 0.67
CA ARG A 48 24.79 -2.25 1.74
C ARG A 48 25.57 -1.05 2.28
N GLU A 49 26.88 -1.19 2.38
CA GLU A 49 27.77 -0.13 2.84
C GLU A 49 27.76 1.07 1.88
N GLN A 50 27.75 0.79 0.58
CA GLN A 50 27.63 1.85 -0.43
C GLN A 50 26.30 2.58 -0.32
N LEU A 51 25.22 1.84 -0.17
CA LEU A 51 23.90 2.45 0.02
C LEU A 51 23.85 3.27 1.30
N ALA A 52 24.42 2.76 2.39
CA ALA A 52 24.46 3.46 3.67
C ALA A 52 25.13 4.83 3.55
N ARG A 53 26.18 4.93 2.76
CA ARG A 53 26.85 6.22 2.50
C ARG A 53 25.99 7.17 1.69
N ILE A 54 25.26 6.63 0.71
CA ILE A 54 24.39 7.45 -0.15
C ILE A 54 23.25 8.06 0.66
N VAL A 55 22.61 7.27 1.52
CA VAL A 55 21.44 7.70 2.30
C VAL A 55 21.80 8.25 3.67
N ASP A 56 23.09 8.21 4.06
CA ASP A 56 23.60 8.69 5.35
C ASP A 56 22.96 7.97 6.53
N TYR A 57 22.98 6.63 6.49
CA TYR A 57 22.46 5.77 7.56
C TYR A 57 23.48 4.69 7.90
N ASP A 58 23.35 4.13 9.10
CA ASP A 58 24.18 3.01 9.54
C ASP A 58 23.84 1.76 8.70
N PRO A 59 24.85 1.02 8.20
CA PRO A 59 24.60 -0.24 7.48
C PRO A 59 23.79 -1.26 8.28
N ARG A 60 23.92 -1.29 9.60
CA ARG A 60 23.12 -2.18 10.45
C ARG A 60 21.65 -1.82 10.41
N HIS A 61 21.34 -0.54 10.33
CA HIS A 61 19.97 -0.07 10.22
C HIS A 61 19.36 -0.51 8.89
N LEU A 62 20.12 -0.41 7.80
CA LEU A 62 19.69 -0.88 6.50
C LEU A 62 19.50 -2.40 6.48
N GLN A 63 20.39 -3.14 7.16
CA GLN A 63 20.24 -4.59 7.27
C GLN A 63 18.92 -4.97 7.95
N ALA A 64 18.58 -4.28 9.02
CA ALA A 64 17.32 -4.52 9.72
C ALA A 64 16.10 -4.22 8.84
N ILE A 65 16.17 -3.15 8.06
CA ILE A 65 15.10 -2.80 7.10
C ILE A 65 14.96 -3.89 6.04
N GLU A 66 16.07 -4.33 5.47
CA GLU A 66 16.08 -5.31 4.38
C GLU A 66 15.72 -6.71 4.82
N ASN A 67 16.16 -7.13 6.01
CA ASN A 67 16.09 -8.54 6.42
C ASN A 67 15.18 -8.81 7.62
N GLU A 68 14.91 -7.82 8.45
CA GLU A 68 14.22 -8.01 9.71
C GLU A 68 12.86 -7.34 9.78
N GLY A 69 12.42 -6.71 8.68
CA GLY A 69 11.13 -6.03 8.64
C GLY A 69 11.08 -4.74 9.44
N GLN A 70 12.24 -4.19 9.84
CA GLN A 70 12.26 -2.91 10.53
C GLN A 70 11.73 -1.81 9.61
N LYS A 71 10.80 -1.01 10.11
CA LYS A 71 10.21 0.07 9.34
C LYS A 71 11.14 1.26 9.32
N PRO A 72 11.49 1.78 8.13
CA PRO A 72 12.29 3.00 8.05
C PRO A 72 11.47 4.24 8.41
N SER A 73 12.15 5.37 8.62
CA SER A 73 11.45 6.64 8.65
C SER A 73 10.75 6.88 7.31
N LEU A 74 9.73 7.73 7.31
CA LEU A 74 9.01 8.03 6.08
C LEU A 74 9.93 8.58 4.99
N GLU A 75 10.84 9.48 5.36
CA GLU A 75 11.78 10.08 4.41
C GLU A 75 12.71 9.04 3.80
N LEU A 76 13.29 8.17 4.64
CA LEU A 76 14.15 7.11 4.16
C LEU A 76 13.39 6.12 3.28
N PHE A 77 12.17 5.78 3.67
CA PHE A 77 11.32 4.91 2.88
C PHE A 77 11.09 5.48 1.47
N ILE A 78 10.68 6.73 1.39
CA ILE A 78 10.45 7.39 0.09
C ILE A 78 11.74 7.42 -0.74
N GLN A 79 12.86 7.73 -0.10
CA GLN A 79 14.16 7.77 -0.77
C GLN A 79 14.53 6.40 -1.35
N LEU A 80 14.37 5.33 -0.57
CA LEU A 80 14.72 3.99 -1.02
C LEU A 80 13.83 3.51 -2.16
N VAL A 81 12.52 3.69 -2.05
CA VAL A 81 11.61 3.19 -3.09
C VAL A 81 11.73 3.99 -4.38
N THR A 82 11.98 5.30 -4.31
CA THR A 82 12.16 6.12 -5.51
C THR A 82 13.51 5.85 -6.16
N MET A 83 14.56 5.70 -5.36
CA MET A 83 15.90 5.41 -5.87
C MET A 83 15.95 4.10 -6.65
N PHE A 84 15.26 3.08 -6.17
CA PHE A 84 15.28 1.75 -6.76
C PHE A 84 14.06 1.44 -7.64
N GLY A 85 13.14 2.38 -7.78
CA GLY A 85 11.93 2.16 -8.58
C GLY A 85 11.05 1.04 -8.05
N VAL A 86 11.01 0.85 -6.74
CA VAL A 86 10.16 -0.19 -6.12
C VAL A 86 8.73 0.31 -6.07
N SER A 87 7.84 -0.41 -6.74
CA SER A 87 6.40 -0.14 -6.63
C SER A 87 5.88 -0.75 -5.33
N VAL A 88 5.24 0.07 -4.51
CA VAL A 88 4.70 -0.39 -3.22
C VAL A 88 3.24 -0.79 -3.29
N ASP A 89 2.56 -0.50 -4.39
CA ASP A 89 1.13 -0.74 -4.53
C ASP A 89 0.76 -2.21 -4.32
N GLU A 90 1.56 -3.12 -4.87
CA GLU A 90 1.30 -4.56 -4.73
C GLU A 90 1.40 -5.04 -3.29
N TYR A 91 2.13 -4.30 -2.44
CA TYR A 91 2.31 -4.63 -1.03
C TYR A 91 1.27 -3.97 -0.13
N ILE A 92 0.72 -2.85 -0.57
CA ILE A 92 -0.28 -2.08 0.19
C ILE A 92 -1.69 -2.51 -0.20
N PHE A 93 -1.90 -2.87 -1.46
CA PHE A 93 -3.20 -3.28 -2.01
C PHE A 93 -3.11 -4.72 -2.51
N PRO A 94 -3.09 -5.72 -1.60
CA PRO A 94 -2.88 -7.12 -1.99
C PRO A 94 -4.01 -7.71 -2.82
N ASP A 95 -5.18 -7.07 -2.83
CA ASP A 95 -6.35 -7.56 -3.56
C ASP A 95 -6.38 -7.14 -5.03
N ASN A 96 -5.30 -6.54 -5.53
CA ASN A 96 -5.22 -6.12 -6.94
C ASN A 96 -5.16 -7.28 -7.93
N GLU A 97 -5.03 -8.52 -7.47
CA GLU A 97 -4.99 -9.72 -8.31
C GLU A 97 -6.33 -10.43 -8.44
N VAL A 98 -7.44 -9.73 -8.30
CA VAL A 98 -8.74 -10.31 -8.51
C VAL A 98 -8.88 -10.70 -9.99
N LYS A 99 -9.25 -11.96 -10.24
CA LYS A 99 -9.59 -12.39 -11.60
C LYS A 99 -10.69 -11.52 -12.15
N ARG A 100 -10.35 -10.74 -13.17
CA ARG A 100 -11.28 -9.78 -13.74
C ARG A 100 -12.13 -10.47 -14.81
N SER A 101 -13.44 -10.34 -14.70
CA SER A 101 -14.36 -10.78 -15.75
C SER A 101 -14.15 -9.97 -17.03
N SER A 102 -14.67 -10.46 -18.14
CA SER A 102 -14.62 -9.73 -19.41
C SER A 102 -15.30 -8.37 -19.31
N VAL A 103 -16.40 -8.30 -18.56
CA VAL A 103 -17.11 -7.04 -18.31
C VAL A 103 -16.21 -6.07 -17.56
N ARG A 104 -15.51 -6.56 -16.51
CA ARG A 104 -14.62 -5.71 -15.72
C ARG A 104 -13.49 -5.15 -16.58
N ARG A 105 -12.90 -5.97 -17.45
CA ARG A 105 -11.82 -5.53 -18.34
C ARG A 105 -12.28 -4.46 -19.30
N ARG A 106 -13.49 -4.63 -19.89
CA ARG A 106 -14.06 -3.62 -20.77
C ARG A 106 -14.34 -2.33 -20.03
N LEU A 107 -14.86 -2.43 -18.81
CA LEU A 107 -15.13 -1.27 -17.96
C LEU A 107 -13.85 -0.51 -17.64
N ASP A 108 -12.79 -1.22 -17.26
CA ASP A 108 -11.50 -0.58 -16.97
C ASP A 108 -10.99 0.21 -18.17
N ALA A 109 -11.10 -0.36 -19.38
CA ALA A 109 -10.69 0.32 -20.61
C ALA A 109 -11.51 1.58 -20.88
N GLU A 110 -12.81 1.55 -20.60
CA GLU A 110 -13.67 2.72 -20.75
C GLU A 110 -13.36 3.79 -19.70
N LEU A 111 -13.08 3.38 -18.45
CA LEU A 111 -12.74 4.30 -17.39
C LEU A 111 -11.45 5.07 -17.71
N ASP A 112 -10.49 4.44 -18.39
CA ASP A 112 -9.23 5.09 -18.77
C ASP A 112 -9.44 6.28 -19.71
N LYS A 113 -10.58 6.36 -20.38
CA LYS A 113 -10.92 7.45 -21.29
C LYS A 113 -11.54 8.67 -20.58
N LEU A 114 -11.87 8.54 -19.30
CA LEU A 114 -12.59 9.57 -18.55
C LEU A 114 -11.62 10.46 -17.79
N ASN A 115 -11.97 11.75 -17.67
CA ASN A 115 -11.26 12.68 -16.82
C ASN A 115 -11.75 12.56 -15.37
N ASP A 116 -11.08 13.26 -14.46
CA ASP A 116 -11.39 13.16 -13.03
C ASP A 116 -12.80 13.58 -12.68
N LYS A 117 -13.35 14.58 -13.37
CA LYS A 117 -14.72 15.01 -13.15
C LYS A 117 -15.71 13.94 -13.52
N GLU A 118 -15.49 13.30 -14.67
CA GLU A 118 -16.33 12.20 -15.15
C GLU A 118 -16.19 10.98 -14.26
N LEU A 119 -14.96 10.68 -13.81
CA LEU A 119 -14.71 9.58 -12.87
C LEU A 119 -15.44 9.78 -11.55
N SER A 120 -15.56 11.02 -11.06
CA SER A 120 -16.32 11.32 -9.85
C SER A 120 -17.80 10.96 -9.99
N ILE A 121 -18.36 11.16 -11.17
CA ILE A 121 -19.76 10.77 -11.46
C ILE A 121 -19.90 9.25 -11.41
N VAL A 122 -18.94 8.54 -12.02
CA VAL A 122 -18.94 7.07 -12.00
C VAL A 122 -18.80 6.56 -10.56
N GLU A 123 -17.91 7.17 -9.78
CA GLU A 123 -17.71 6.80 -8.37
C GLU A 123 -19.02 6.93 -7.57
N ALA A 124 -19.77 8.01 -7.77
CA ALA A 124 -21.06 8.20 -7.12
C ALA A 124 -22.05 7.11 -7.50
N THR A 125 -22.08 6.71 -8.77
CA THR A 125 -22.94 5.63 -9.25
C THR A 125 -22.58 4.29 -8.61
N VAL A 126 -21.29 3.99 -8.56
CA VAL A 126 -20.78 2.76 -7.93
C VAL A 126 -21.13 2.73 -6.45
N SER A 127 -20.92 3.85 -5.76
CA SER A 127 -21.27 3.96 -4.33
C SER A 127 -22.76 3.72 -4.10
N GLY A 128 -23.61 4.23 -4.98
CA GLY A 128 -25.06 4.00 -4.91
C GLY A 128 -25.40 2.52 -5.08
N LEU A 129 -24.76 1.84 -6.01
CA LEU A 129 -24.97 0.41 -6.23
C LEU A 129 -24.50 -0.41 -5.04
N CYS A 130 -23.37 -0.05 -4.43
CA CYS A 130 -22.87 -0.73 -3.24
C CYS A 130 -23.84 -0.59 -2.07
N LYS A 131 -24.39 0.60 -1.86
CA LYS A 131 -25.39 0.82 -0.79
C LYS A 131 -26.66 0.03 -1.03
N ALA A 132 -27.10 -0.09 -2.29
CA ALA A 132 -28.32 -0.85 -2.61
C ALA A 132 -28.18 -2.34 -2.32
N LYS A 133 -26.94 -2.85 -2.20
CA LYS A 133 -26.67 -4.26 -1.90
C LYS A 133 -26.56 -4.55 -0.42
N GLU A 134 -26.51 -3.53 0.44
CA GLU A 134 -26.42 -3.75 1.87
C GLU A 134 -27.74 -4.40 2.34
N PRO A 135 -27.63 -5.48 3.13
CA PRO A 135 -28.86 -6.12 3.63
C PRO A 135 -29.57 -5.16 4.57
N GLU A 136 -30.88 -5.04 4.37
CA GLU A 136 -31.73 -4.35 5.33
C GLU A 136 -31.87 -5.19 6.59
N GLU A 137 -31.54 -4.59 7.72
CA GLU A 137 -31.81 -5.22 9.01
C GLU A 137 -33.21 -4.88 9.49
#